data_cfe3091135f2641c7bda92a0ba487c54
#
_entry.id   cfe3091135f2641c7bda92a0ba487c54
#
_cell.length_a   1.000
_cell.length_b   1.000
_cell.length_c   1.000
_cell.angle_alpha   90.00
_cell.angle_beta   90.00
_cell.angle_gamma   90.00
#
_symmetry.space_group_name_H-M   'P 1'
#
loop_
_entity.id
_entity.type
_entity.pdbx_description
1 polymer ?
#
loop_
_entity_poly.entity_id
_entity_poly.type
_entity_poly.pdbx_seq_one_letter_code
_entity_poly.pdbx_strand_id
1 'polypeptide(L)'
;MNWDWDKLQEKRQRQQGGNPPPRPQRETESEDEGQERQQAPRAKRSPFNRPGGGDENPFKKLSQLRFPNGKGFLLVGLGVVVLWLLSGIYIINPDEEGVVLRFGKYNRTEGPGPHYALPAPIESVYKPQVTQVLRSEVGFRSVGQSATFQQGQVRTVSEEASMLTGDENIVNVQFSVQYKIDDPVQYLFNVSAPTALVRNAAEAAMREVIGNSLIDSAITDGKLKIQSEATQLLQTILNRYGAGIQVLAVQLQDVHPPQEVIDAFKDVASA
;
A
#
# COMPACT_ATOMS: atom_id res chain seq x y z
N MET A 1 -35.63 -15.98 -16.55
CA MET A 1 -35.43 -14.57 -16.17
C MET A 1 -34.53 -13.96 -17.23
N ASN A 2 -35.12 -13.21 -18.17
CA ASN A 2 -34.36 -12.49 -19.22
C ASN A 2 -33.83 -11.18 -18.62
N TRP A 3 -32.53 -11.05 -18.54
CA TRP A 3 -31.87 -9.82 -18.17
C TRP A 3 -31.69 -8.92 -19.40
N ASP A 4 -32.27 -7.74 -19.33
CA ASP A 4 -32.33 -6.77 -20.42
C ASP A 4 -31.02 -5.96 -20.46
N TRP A 5 -30.02 -6.51 -21.13
CA TRP A 5 -28.67 -5.90 -21.23
C TRP A 5 -28.66 -4.59 -22.03
N ASP A 6 -29.65 -4.40 -22.91
CA ASP A 6 -29.71 -3.19 -23.76
C ASP A 6 -30.02 -1.94 -22.93
N LYS A 7 -30.87 -2.05 -21.90
CA LYS A 7 -31.16 -0.92 -20.98
C LYS A 7 -29.97 -0.49 -20.11
N LEU A 8 -29.02 -1.37 -19.84
CA LEU A 8 -27.82 -1.04 -19.08
C LEU A 8 -26.78 -0.32 -19.94
N GLN A 9 -26.72 -0.65 -21.24
CA GLN A 9 -25.82 0.04 -22.16
C GLN A 9 -26.31 1.46 -22.47
N GLU A 10 -27.63 1.66 -22.64
CA GLU A 10 -28.21 2.99 -22.86
C GLU A 10 -28.01 3.94 -21.66
N LYS A 11 -28.05 3.42 -20.43
CA LYS A 11 -27.77 4.22 -19.23
C LYS A 11 -26.29 4.65 -19.13
N ARG A 12 -25.34 3.84 -19.60
CA ARG A 12 -23.91 4.21 -19.62
C ARG A 12 -23.59 5.28 -20.66
N GLN A 13 -24.24 5.23 -21.82
CA GLN A 13 -24.04 6.23 -22.87
C GLN A 13 -24.58 7.61 -22.48
N ARG A 14 -25.67 7.69 -21.71
CA ARG A 14 -26.19 8.99 -21.19
C ARG A 14 -25.33 9.66 -20.13
N GLN A 15 -24.45 8.92 -19.46
CA GLN A 15 -23.53 9.49 -18.46
C GLN A 15 -22.19 9.98 -19.03
N GLN A 16 -21.84 9.64 -20.27
CA GLN A 16 -20.59 10.07 -20.93
C GLN A 16 -20.74 11.23 -21.92
N GLY A 17 -21.94 11.75 -22.12
CA GLY A 17 -22.26 12.80 -23.12
C GLY A 17 -22.53 14.19 -22.52
N GLY A 18 -21.78 14.66 -21.54
CA GLY A 18 -21.89 15.99 -20.98
C GLY A 18 -20.71 16.88 -21.40
N ASN A 19 -20.77 17.47 -22.60
CA ASN A 19 -19.88 18.56 -22.99
C ASN A 19 -20.24 19.84 -22.23
N PRO A 20 -19.27 20.59 -21.65
CA PRO A 20 -19.54 21.88 -21.06
C PRO A 20 -19.80 22.93 -22.13
N PRO A 21 -20.72 23.92 -21.90
CA PRO A 21 -21.03 24.96 -22.86
C PRO A 21 -19.85 25.93 -23.04
N PRO A 22 -19.68 26.52 -24.27
CA PRO A 22 -18.57 27.41 -24.56
C PRO A 22 -18.75 28.78 -23.86
N ARG A 23 -17.65 29.33 -23.35
CA ARG A 23 -17.57 30.67 -22.81
C ARG A 23 -17.78 31.69 -23.93
N PRO A 24 -18.52 32.78 -23.72
CA PRO A 24 -18.64 33.88 -24.70
C PRO A 24 -17.30 34.64 -24.77
N GLN A 25 -16.82 34.78 -25.98
CA GLN A 25 -15.68 35.63 -26.34
C GLN A 25 -16.07 37.11 -26.20
N ARG A 26 -15.16 37.86 -25.62
CA ARG A 26 -15.24 39.32 -25.46
C ARG A 26 -14.63 39.91 -26.74
N GLU A 27 -15.47 40.40 -27.64
CA GLU A 27 -15.01 41.19 -28.75
C GLU A 27 -14.83 42.65 -28.28
N THR A 28 -13.66 43.17 -28.58
CA THR A 28 -13.27 44.57 -28.51
C THR A 28 -13.60 45.19 -29.83
N GLU A 29 -14.46 46.22 -29.85
CA GLU A 29 -14.44 47.19 -30.90
C GLU A 29 -14.76 48.58 -30.34
N SER A 30 -13.96 49.52 -30.79
CA SER A 30 -13.80 50.89 -30.44
C SER A 30 -14.69 51.79 -31.27
N GLU A 31 -14.78 53.10 -30.81
CA GLU A 31 -15.20 54.30 -31.52
C GLU A 31 -16.72 54.55 -31.55
N ASP A 32 -17.26 55.68 -31.29
CA ASP A 32 -16.91 57.11 -31.17
C ASP A 32 -18.24 57.90 -31.07
N GLU A 33 -18.17 59.10 -30.51
CA GLU A 33 -19.09 60.24 -30.69
C GLU A 33 -20.52 60.24 -30.11
N GLY A 34 -20.67 61.14 -29.20
CA GLY A 34 -21.54 62.35 -29.46
C GLY A 34 -22.87 62.46 -28.72
N GLN A 35 -22.91 63.36 -27.72
CA GLN A 35 -24.04 64.26 -27.41
C GLN A 35 -25.41 63.61 -27.06
N GLU A 36 -26.00 63.90 -25.99
CA GLU A 36 -26.75 65.02 -25.53
C GLU A 36 -27.50 64.76 -24.21
N ARG A 37 -27.54 65.77 -23.40
CA ARG A 37 -28.26 65.88 -22.12
C ARG A 37 -29.77 65.75 -22.32
N GLN A 38 -30.43 64.93 -21.51
CA GLN A 38 -31.80 65.31 -21.09
C GLN A 38 -32.04 64.75 -19.66
N GLN A 39 -32.37 65.69 -18.80
CA GLN A 39 -32.82 65.53 -17.43
C GLN A 39 -34.23 64.93 -17.41
N ALA A 40 -34.50 63.95 -16.56
CA ALA A 40 -35.87 63.62 -16.14
C ALA A 40 -35.84 62.91 -14.74
N PRO A 41 -36.95 62.92 -14.01
CA PRO A 41 -37.01 63.52 -12.68
C PRO A 41 -36.84 62.48 -11.54
N ARG A 42 -36.41 63.02 -10.37
CA ARG A 42 -36.30 62.26 -9.09
C ARG A 42 -37.61 61.59 -8.69
N ALA A 43 -37.71 60.30 -8.75
CA ALA A 43 -38.71 59.48 -8.06
C ALA A 43 -38.32 59.28 -6.60
N LYS A 44 -39.20 59.65 -5.70
CA LYS A 44 -39.12 59.49 -4.24
C LYS A 44 -39.03 58.04 -3.87
N ARG A 45 -37.91 57.61 -3.24
CA ARG A 45 -37.78 56.30 -2.61
C ARG A 45 -38.52 56.26 -1.28
N SER A 46 -39.57 55.44 -1.20
CA SER A 46 -40.21 55.07 0.06
C SER A 46 -39.24 54.22 0.90
N PRO A 47 -39.24 54.35 2.21
CA PRO A 47 -38.41 53.53 3.09
C PRO A 47 -39.06 52.14 3.23
N PHE A 48 -38.52 51.17 2.52
CA PHE A 48 -38.89 49.75 2.72
C PHE A 48 -38.15 49.25 3.97
N ASN A 49 -38.93 49.13 5.02
CA ASN A 49 -38.51 48.58 6.30
C ASN A 49 -38.27 47.05 6.13
N ARG A 50 -37.01 46.63 6.08
CA ARG A 50 -36.65 45.22 6.16
C ARG A 50 -36.60 44.84 7.65
N PRO A 51 -37.34 43.78 8.07
CA PRO A 51 -37.12 43.20 9.39
C PRO A 51 -35.75 42.57 9.42
N GLY A 52 -34.93 42.91 10.41
CA GLY A 52 -33.59 42.44 10.62
C GLY A 52 -33.60 40.91 10.88
N GLY A 53 -33.15 40.19 9.88
CA GLY A 53 -32.65 38.80 10.06
C GLY A 53 -31.29 38.91 10.72
N GLY A 54 -31.22 38.44 11.95
CA GLY A 54 -29.95 38.37 12.68
C GLY A 54 -29.03 37.37 12.00
N ASP A 55 -28.04 37.86 11.25
CA ASP A 55 -26.87 37.06 10.87
C ASP A 55 -26.07 36.75 12.15
N GLU A 56 -26.48 35.70 12.83
CA GLU A 56 -25.66 35.10 13.89
C GLU A 56 -24.47 34.37 13.25
N ASN A 57 -23.50 35.15 12.82
CA ASN A 57 -22.19 34.59 12.49
C ASN A 57 -21.56 33.99 13.76
N PRO A 58 -21.44 32.68 13.87
CA PRO A 58 -20.89 32.05 15.09
C PRO A 58 -19.45 32.50 15.39
N PHE A 59 -18.76 33.02 14.38
CA PHE A 59 -17.41 33.58 14.54
C PHE A 59 -17.34 34.97 15.16
N LYS A 60 -18.46 35.73 15.25
CA LYS A 60 -18.47 37.02 15.95
C LYS A 60 -18.35 36.89 17.47
N LYS A 61 -18.73 35.73 18.04
CA LYS A 61 -18.54 35.48 19.47
C LYS A 61 -17.09 35.25 19.85
N LEU A 62 -16.24 34.79 18.90
CA LEU A 62 -14.79 34.62 19.14
C LEU A 62 -14.04 35.95 19.11
N SER A 63 -14.49 36.95 18.37
CA SER A 63 -13.83 38.26 18.28
C SER A 63 -14.12 39.19 19.50
N GLN A 64 -15.06 38.79 20.37
CA GLN A 64 -15.38 39.54 21.61
C GLN A 64 -14.59 39.06 22.84
N LEU A 65 -13.74 38.04 22.71
CA LEU A 65 -12.76 37.69 23.73
C LEU A 65 -11.66 38.78 23.76
N ARG A 66 -12.03 39.95 24.26
CA ARG A 66 -11.09 41.02 24.62
C ARG A 66 -10.32 40.50 25.84
N PHE A 67 -9.19 39.83 25.60
CA PHE A 67 -8.28 39.41 26.66
C PHE A 67 -7.53 40.66 27.16
N PRO A 68 -7.79 41.15 28.38
CA PRO A 68 -6.99 42.21 28.93
C PRO A 68 -5.62 41.66 29.29
N ASN A 69 -4.58 42.27 28.71
CA ASN A 69 -3.18 42.12 29.09
C ASN A 69 -2.59 40.70 28.98
N GLY A 70 -1.77 40.45 27.98
CA GLY A 70 -0.77 39.36 27.91
C GLY A 70 -1.16 37.94 28.40
N LYS A 71 -1.94 37.86 29.48
CA LYS A 71 -2.43 36.62 30.11
C LYS A 71 -3.38 35.81 29.24
N GLY A 72 -4.17 36.48 28.38
CA GLY A 72 -5.08 35.76 27.46
C GLY A 72 -4.31 35.03 26.34
N PHE A 73 -3.23 35.63 25.84
CA PHE A 73 -2.37 34.98 24.84
C PHE A 73 -1.65 33.78 25.44
N LEU A 74 -1.27 33.87 26.73
CA LEU A 74 -0.64 32.76 27.46
C LEU A 74 -1.62 31.61 27.68
N LEU A 75 -2.91 31.89 27.99
CA LEU A 75 -3.94 30.84 28.12
C LEU A 75 -4.24 30.16 26.79
N VAL A 76 -4.30 30.90 25.67
CA VAL A 76 -4.46 30.31 24.34
C VAL A 76 -3.25 29.45 23.98
N GLY A 77 -2.03 29.94 24.22
CA GLY A 77 -0.81 29.18 24.00
C GLY A 77 -0.77 27.89 24.84
N LEU A 78 -1.18 27.97 26.12
CA LEU A 78 -1.30 26.79 27.00
C LEU A 78 -2.33 25.81 26.46
N GLY A 79 -3.47 26.29 25.99
CA GLY A 79 -4.53 25.44 25.37
C GLY A 79 -4.02 24.69 24.13
N VAL A 80 -3.26 25.37 23.28
CA VAL A 80 -2.63 24.75 22.10
C VAL A 80 -1.63 23.66 22.51
N VAL A 81 -0.80 23.93 23.52
CA VAL A 81 0.16 22.94 24.04
C VAL A 81 -0.55 21.72 24.62
N VAL A 82 -1.64 21.91 25.36
CA VAL A 82 -2.44 20.81 25.92
C VAL A 82 -3.07 19.98 24.80
N LEU A 83 -3.66 20.62 23.78
CA LEU A 83 -4.21 19.92 22.62
C LEU A 83 -3.13 19.16 21.84
N TRP A 84 -1.94 19.76 21.70
CA TRP A 84 -0.81 19.10 21.05
C TRP A 84 -0.37 17.86 21.83
N LEU A 85 -0.26 17.93 23.16
CA LEU A 85 0.06 16.79 24.01
C LEU A 85 -1.00 15.68 23.95
N LEU A 86 -2.29 16.04 23.91
CA LEU A 86 -3.39 15.06 23.79
C LEU A 86 -3.40 14.33 22.44
N SER A 87 -2.79 14.89 21.40
CA SER A 87 -2.70 14.23 20.10
C SER A 87 -1.72 13.04 20.06
N GLY A 88 -0.98 12.80 21.15
CA GLY A 88 -0.04 11.68 21.29
C GLY A 88 -0.67 10.34 21.64
N ILE A 89 -1.99 10.26 21.85
CA ILE A 89 -2.68 9.00 22.17
C ILE A 89 -2.87 8.20 20.87
N TYR A 90 -2.47 6.93 20.88
CA TYR A 90 -2.65 6.01 19.76
C TYR A 90 -2.97 4.58 20.24
N ILE A 91 -3.52 3.78 19.33
CA ILE A 91 -3.90 2.40 19.59
C ILE A 91 -3.09 1.50 18.64
N ILE A 92 -2.57 0.40 19.18
CA ILE A 92 -1.91 -0.67 18.44
C ILE A 92 -2.89 -1.84 18.39
N ASN A 93 -3.14 -2.35 17.17
CA ASN A 93 -4.02 -3.50 16.97
C ASN A 93 -3.35 -4.79 17.47
N PRO A 94 -4.14 -5.88 17.72
CA PRO A 94 -3.60 -7.16 18.21
C PRO A 94 -2.63 -7.85 17.24
N ASP A 95 -2.66 -7.51 15.96
CA ASP A 95 -1.80 -8.03 14.89
C ASP A 95 -0.54 -7.18 14.63
N GLU A 96 -0.42 -6.03 15.33
CA GLU A 96 0.66 -5.07 15.15
C GLU A 96 1.55 -4.98 16.40
N GLU A 97 2.79 -4.56 16.18
CA GLU A 97 3.68 -4.07 17.25
C GLU A 97 4.08 -2.62 16.96
N GLY A 98 4.10 -1.80 18.00
CA GLY A 98 4.45 -0.39 17.91
C GLY A 98 5.96 -0.19 18.12
N VAL A 99 6.67 0.23 17.09
CA VAL A 99 8.08 0.63 17.20
C VAL A 99 8.16 2.14 17.31
N VAL A 100 8.56 2.63 18.48
CA VAL A 100 8.62 4.06 18.80
C VAL A 100 10.05 4.56 18.64
N LEU A 101 10.20 5.58 17.79
CA LEU A 101 11.45 6.30 17.62
C LEU A 101 11.34 7.67 18.29
N ARG A 102 12.39 8.08 18.97
CA ARG A 102 12.56 9.44 19.52
C ARG A 102 13.65 10.15 18.76
N PHE A 103 13.31 11.26 18.10
CA PHE A 103 14.22 12.01 17.22
C PHE A 103 14.91 11.12 16.18
N GLY A 104 14.18 10.13 15.62
CA GLY A 104 14.69 9.20 14.61
C GLY A 104 15.54 8.04 15.15
N LYS A 105 15.77 7.95 16.46
CA LYS A 105 16.48 6.84 17.09
C LYS A 105 15.49 5.89 17.77
N TYR A 106 15.71 4.57 17.62
CA TYR A 106 14.92 3.56 18.32
C TYR A 106 14.91 3.82 19.84
N ASN A 107 13.75 3.83 20.44
CA ASN A 107 13.54 4.06 21.87
C ASN A 107 12.93 2.83 22.57
N ARG A 108 11.79 2.32 22.07
CA ARG A 108 11.07 1.20 22.67
C ARG A 108 10.15 0.51 21.68
N THR A 109 9.78 -0.74 21.97
CA THR A 109 8.70 -1.48 21.29
C THR A 109 7.52 -1.62 22.26
N GLU A 110 6.30 -1.46 21.77
CA GLU A 110 5.06 -1.54 22.54
C GLU A 110 4.14 -2.58 21.92
N GLY A 111 3.51 -3.40 22.78
CA GLY A 111 2.54 -4.41 22.38
C GLY A 111 1.16 -3.84 22.06
N PRO A 112 0.17 -4.70 21.75
CA PRO A 112 -1.21 -4.29 21.47
C PRO A 112 -1.85 -3.53 22.65
N GLY A 113 -2.67 -2.53 22.31
CA GLY A 113 -3.42 -1.73 23.29
C GLY A 113 -3.31 -0.23 23.09
N PRO A 114 -3.89 0.57 24.01
CA PRO A 114 -3.77 2.02 24.02
C PRO A 114 -2.44 2.45 24.62
N HIS A 115 -1.72 3.31 23.91
CA HIS A 115 -0.41 3.83 24.30
C HIS A 115 -0.34 5.34 24.11
N TYR A 116 0.71 5.94 24.66
CA TYR A 116 0.99 7.35 24.53
C TYR A 116 2.42 7.56 24.03
N ALA A 117 2.55 8.32 22.93
CA ALA A 117 3.82 8.82 22.44
C ALA A 117 3.83 10.34 22.45
N LEU A 118 4.99 10.94 22.60
CA LEU A 118 5.13 12.38 22.44
C LEU A 118 4.81 12.77 21.00
N PRO A 119 3.93 13.79 20.78
CA PRO A 119 3.52 14.16 19.44
C PRO A 119 4.70 14.56 18.55
N ALA A 120 4.51 14.38 17.23
CA ALA A 120 5.51 14.82 16.26
C ALA A 120 5.90 16.29 16.49
N PRO A 121 7.20 16.66 16.34
CA PRO A 121 8.30 15.88 15.75
C PRO A 121 9.14 15.06 16.75
N ILE A 122 8.75 14.93 18.02
CA ILE A 122 9.56 14.30 19.06
C ILE A 122 9.60 12.80 18.90
N GLU A 123 8.43 12.14 18.83
CA GLU A 123 8.35 10.69 18.61
C GLU A 123 7.60 10.36 17.33
N SER A 124 8.01 9.26 16.69
CA SER A 124 7.36 8.66 15.53
C SER A 124 7.08 7.20 15.82
N VAL A 125 5.89 6.72 15.48
CA VAL A 125 5.45 5.35 15.74
C VAL A 125 5.23 4.63 14.42
N TYR A 126 5.89 3.46 14.24
CA TYR A 126 5.67 2.53 13.15
C TYR A 126 4.92 1.31 13.69
N LYS A 127 3.99 0.77 12.92
CA LYS A 127 3.12 -0.34 13.33
C LYS A 127 3.17 -1.47 12.31
N PRO A 128 4.28 -2.24 12.23
CA PRO A 128 4.34 -3.41 11.36
C PRO A 128 3.41 -4.51 11.86
N GLN A 129 2.80 -5.25 10.91
CA GLN A 129 1.91 -6.38 11.21
C GLN A 129 2.74 -7.64 11.44
N VAL A 130 2.98 -8.00 12.70
CA VAL A 130 3.88 -9.10 13.09
C VAL A 130 3.20 -10.47 13.05
N THR A 131 1.88 -10.53 13.22
CA THR A 131 1.14 -11.79 13.20
C THR A 131 0.69 -12.21 11.81
N GLN A 132 0.72 -11.28 10.85
CA GLN A 132 0.31 -11.55 9.47
C GLN A 132 1.31 -12.45 8.78
N VAL A 133 0.81 -13.55 8.18
CA VAL A 133 1.60 -14.39 7.29
C VAL A 133 1.66 -13.73 5.92
N LEU A 134 2.87 -13.33 5.56
CA LEU A 134 3.18 -12.76 4.25
C LEU A 134 3.58 -13.86 3.29
N ARG A 135 3.28 -13.69 1.99
CA ARG A 135 3.64 -14.64 0.94
C ARG A 135 4.48 -13.97 -0.13
N SER A 136 5.57 -14.59 -0.51
CA SER A 136 6.40 -14.20 -1.65
C SER A 136 6.40 -15.32 -2.70
N GLU A 137 6.14 -14.98 -3.95
CA GLU A 137 6.13 -15.90 -5.09
C GLU A 137 7.44 -15.77 -5.86
N VAL A 138 8.05 -16.90 -6.21
CA VAL A 138 9.31 -17.00 -6.97
C VAL A 138 9.09 -17.91 -8.17
N GLY A 139 9.56 -17.47 -9.35
CA GLY A 139 9.38 -18.18 -10.61
C GLY A 139 8.01 -17.97 -11.26
N PHE A 140 7.06 -17.36 -10.57
CA PHE A 140 5.73 -17.04 -11.11
C PHE A 140 5.13 -15.81 -10.44
N ARG A 141 4.08 -15.26 -11.06
CA ARG A 141 3.24 -14.21 -10.48
C ARG A 141 1.78 -14.57 -10.70
N SER A 142 1.01 -14.59 -9.63
CA SER A 142 -0.45 -14.69 -9.70
C SER A 142 -1.04 -13.34 -10.10
N VAL A 143 -1.67 -13.29 -11.27
CA VAL A 143 -2.35 -12.07 -11.77
C VAL A 143 -3.78 -12.06 -11.22
N GLY A 144 -4.04 -11.21 -10.22
CA GLY A 144 -5.39 -10.91 -9.73
C GLY A 144 -5.60 -11.19 -8.24
N GLN A 145 -5.27 -10.23 -7.40
CA GLN A 145 -5.91 -10.06 -6.09
C GLN A 145 -7.28 -9.37 -6.26
N SER A 146 -8.17 -9.98 -7.03
CA SER A 146 -9.58 -9.59 -6.99
C SER A 146 -10.33 -10.71 -6.29
N ALA A 147 -11.15 -10.35 -5.31
CA ALA A 147 -11.97 -11.23 -4.48
C ALA A 147 -13.04 -12.06 -5.24
N THR A 148 -12.87 -12.22 -6.52
CA THR A 148 -13.71 -13.07 -7.38
C THR A 148 -12.87 -14.28 -7.74
N PHE A 149 -13.36 -15.48 -7.40
CA PHE A 149 -12.82 -16.79 -7.76
C PHE A 149 -12.78 -17.00 -9.29
N GLN A 150 -12.04 -16.19 -10.02
CA GLN A 150 -11.58 -16.51 -11.35
C GLN A 150 -10.18 -17.06 -11.19
N GLN A 151 -9.97 -18.26 -11.64
CA GLN A 151 -8.70 -18.98 -11.71
C GLN A 151 -7.65 -18.02 -12.27
N GLY A 152 -6.82 -17.43 -11.38
CA GLY A 152 -5.89 -16.35 -11.73
C GLY A 152 -4.92 -16.88 -12.79
N GLN A 153 -4.76 -16.14 -13.86
CA GLN A 153 -3.73 -16.43 -14.83
C GLN A 153 -2.37 -16.34 -14.13
N VAL A 154 -1.68 -17.47 -14.01
CA VAL A 154 -0.32 -17.54 -13.50
C VAL A 154 0.61 -17.18 -14.65
N ARG A 155 1.39 -16.12 -14.46
CA ARG A 155 2.46 -15.74 -15.40
C ARG A 155 3.78 -16.28 -14.89
N THR A 156 4.40 -17.17 -15.63
CA THR A 156 5.77 -17.65 -15.33
C THR A 156 6.80 -16.55 -15.57
N VAL A 157 7.75 -16.45 -14.65
CA VAL A 157 8.92 -15.58 -14.75
C VAL A 157 10.13 -16.49 -14.95
N SER A 158 10.46 -16.76 -16.21
CA SER A 158 11.48 -17.76 -16.59
C SER A 158 12.86 -17.49 -15.97
N GLU A 159 13.25 -16.22 -15.83
CA GLU A 159 14.54 -15.83 -15.24
C GLU A 159 14.69 -16.27 -13.79
N GLU A 160 13.58 -16.24 -13.02
CA GLU A 160 13.55 -16.70 -11.62
C GLU A 160 13.29 -18.22 -11.51
N ALA A 161 12.56 -18.80 -12.48
CA ALA A 161 12.13 -20.20 -12.44
C ALA A 161 13.23 -21.15 -12.90
N SER A 162 14.07 -20.76 -13.87
CA SER A 162 15.03 -21.65 -14.50
C SER A 162 16.24 -21.90 -13.58
N MET A 163 16.47 -23.18 -13.24
CA MET A 163 17.54 -23.63 -12.35
C MET A 163 18.23 -24.86 -12.94
N LEU A 164 19.51 -25.06 -12.57
CA LEU A 164 20.31 -26.23 -12.97
C LEU A 164 20.36 -27.22 -11.79
N THR A 165 20.07 -28.46 -12.04
CA THR A 165 20.20 -29.56 -11.08
C THR A 165 21.65 -30.07 -10.99
N GLY A 166 21.96 -30.88 -9.96
CA GLY A 166 23.29 -31.45 -9.74
C GLY A 166 23.73 -32.46 -10.81
N ASP A 167 22.80 -33.01 -11.58
CA ASP A 167 22.99 -33.86 -12.74
C ASP A 167 22.91 -33.10 -14.08
N GLU A 168 23.18 -31.80 -14.05
CA GLU A 168 23.31 -30.91 -15.23
C GLU A 168 22.03 -30.75 -16.07
N ASN A 169 20.86 -31.03 -15.50
CA ASN A 169 19.58 -30.81 -16.17
C ASN A 169 18.98 -29.43 -15.83
N ILE A 170 18.34 -28.83 -16.80
CA ILE A 170 17.59 -27.57 -16.57
C ILE A 170 16.17 -27.89 -16.15
N VAL A 171 15.73 -27.28 -15.05
CA VAL A 171 14.36 -27.39 -14.53
C VAL A 171 13.76 -26.02 -14.27
N ASN A 172 12.48 -25.88 -14.54
CA ASN A 172 11.69 -24.71 -14.11
C ASN A 172 11.06 -25.04 -12.76
N VAL A 173 11.38 -24.22 -11.76
CA VAL A 173 10.91 -24.38 -10.38
C VAL A 173 10.07 -23.18 -10.01
N GLN A 174 8.81 -23.42 -9.68
CA GLN A 174 7.88 -22.42 -9.18
C GLN A 174 7.57 -22.73 -7.72
N PHE A 175 7.77 -21.76 -6.84
CA PHE A 175 7.53 -21.95 -5.42
C PHE A 175 7.08 -20.68 -4.72
N SER A 176 6.49 -20.84 -3.55
CA SER A 176 6.10 -19.73 -2.70
C SER A 176 6.70 -19.85 -1.31
N VAL A 177 7.08 -18.73 -0.73
CA VAL A 177 7.60 -18.62 0.62
C VAL A 177 6.54 -17.97 1.51
N GLN A 178 6.23 -18.63 2.61
CA GLN A 178 5.40 -18.05 3.67
C GLN A 178 6.31 -17.63 4.82
N TYR A 179 6.17 -16.40 5.26
CA TYR A 179 7.00 -15.83 6.31
C TYR A 179 6.20 -14.83 7.14
N LYS A 180 6.70 -14.52 8.32
CA LYS A 180 6.17 -13.44 9.18
C LYS A 180 7.30 -12.57 9.72
N ILE A 181 6.96 -11.43 10.24
CA ILE A 181 7.89 -10.55 10.94
C ILE A 181 8.10 -11.12 12.35
N ASP A 182 9.34 -11.39 12.72
CA ASP A 182 9.73 -11.89 14.03
C ASP A 182 10.26 -10.77 14.93
N ASP A 183 11.16 -9.95 14.39
CA ASP A 183 11.67 -8.75 15.05
C ASP A 183 11.35 -7.51 14.21
N PRO A 184 10.38 -6.70 14.65
CA PRO A 184 9.95 -5.51 13.89
C PRO A 184 11.02 -4.44 13.80
N VAL A 185 11.95 -4.37 14.75
CA VAL A 185 13.04 -3.39 14.74
C VAL A 185 14.06 -3.74 13.65
N GLN A 186 14.49 -5.00 13.61
CA GLN A 186 15.38 -5.47 12.55
C GLN A 186 14.74 -5.36 11.17
N TYR A 187 13.47 -5.73 11.06
CA TYR A 187 12.71 -5.65 9.81
C TYR A 187 12.63 -4.22 9.24
N LEU A 188 12.45 -3.21 10.11
CA LEU A 188 12.28 -1.83 9.70
C LEU A 188 13.61 -1.11 9.42
N PHE A 189 14.71 -1.47 10.11
CA PHE A 189 15.92 -0.66 10.11
C PHE A 189 17.16 -1.34 9.54
N ASN A 190 17.23 -2.67 9.53
CA ASN A 190 18.40 -3.37 9.00
C ASN A 190 18.32 -3.56 7.49
N VAL A 191 17.10 -3.57 6.91
CA VAL A 191 16.88 -3.88 5.51
C VAL A 191 16.00 -2.80 4.86
N SER A 192 16.47 -2.24 3.76
CA SER A 192 15.73 -1.19 3.04
C SER A 192 14.51 -1.72 2.25
N ALA A 193 14.57 -2.97 1.77
CA ALA A 193 13.52 -3.61 0.97
C ALA A 193 13.32 -5.07 1.40
N PRO A 194 12.64 -5.33 2.54
CA PRO A 194 12.52 -6.67 3.09
C PRO A 194 11.86 -7.69 2.16
N THR A 195 10.81 -7.30 1.44
CA THR A 195 10.12 -8.17 0.49
C THR A 195 11.01 -8.60 -0.68
N ALA A 196 11.82 -7.68 -1.20
CA ALA A 196 12.78 -8.01 -2.26
C ALA A 196 13.91 -8.90 -1.73
N LEU A 197 14.40 -8.64 -0.50
CA LEU A 197 15.39 -9.48 0.14
C LEU A 197 14.89 -10.92 0.30
N VAL A 198 13.67 -11.13 0.82
CA VAL A 198 13.08 -12.47 0.97
C VAL A 198 13.03 -13.20 -0.36
N ARG A 199 12.56 -12.54 -1.42
CA ARG A 199 12.48 -13.15 -2.75
C ARG A 199 13.85 -13.55 -3.30
N ASN A 200 14.81 -12.64 -3.27
CA ASN A 200 16.15 -12.89 -3.80
C ASN A 200 16.90 -13.95 -2.98
N ALA A 201 16.75 -13.92 -1.65
CA ALA A 201 17.32 -14.92 -0.76
C ALA A 201 16.67 -16.29 -0.97
N ALA A 202 15.35 -16.34 -1.19
CA ALA A 202 14.61 -17.56 -1.48
C ALA A 202 15.02 -18.18 -2.82
N GLU A 203 15.20 -17.34 -3.85
CA GLU A 203 15.72 -17.78 -5.14
C GLU A 203 17.13 -18.37 -5.00
N ALA A 204 18.02 -17.69 -4.28
CA ALA A 204 19.38 -18.18 -4.05
C ALA A 204 19.41 -19.50 -3.26
N ALA A 205 18.61 -19.59 -2.19
CA ALA A 205 18.50 -20.80 -1.38
C ALA A 205 17.96 -21.99 -2.19
N MET A 206 16.89 -21.77 -2.97
CA MET A 206 16.31 -22.82 -3.82
C MET A 206 17.30 -23.26 -4.90
N ARG A 207 17.98 -22.32 -5.54
CA ARG A 207 19.00 -22.61 -6.57
C ARG A 207 20.14 -23.44 -6.01
N GLU A 208 20.59 -23.19 -4.80
CA GLU A 208 21.62 -23.99 -4.12
C GLU A 208 21.12 -25.41 -3.80
N VAL A 209 19.90 -25.54 -3.28
CA VAL A 209 19.32 -26.85 -2.93
C VAL A 209 19.05 -27.69 -4.19
N ILE A 210 18.49 -27.09 -5.24
CA ILE A 210 18.26 -27.77 -6.52
C ILE A 210 19.58 -28.18 -7.19
N GLY A 211 20.60 -27.28 -7.15
CA GLY A 211 21.94 -27.58 -7.68
C GLY A 211 22.67 -28.74 -6.97
N ASN A 212 22.25 -29.06 -5.75
CA ASN A 212 22.74 -30.23 -5.02
C ASN A 212 21.81 -31.46 -5.12
N SER A 213 20.72 -31.37 -5.91
CA SER A 213 19.71 -32.44 -6.05
C SER A 213 19.71 -33.01 -7.46
N LEU A 214 19.31 -34.30 -7.58
CA LEU A 214 19.04 -34.92 -8.88
C LEU A 214 17.67 -34.50 -9.41
N ILE A 215 17.51 -34.47 -10.74
CA ILE A 215 16.24 -34.08 -11.37
C ILE A 215 15.09 -34.99 -10.93
N ASP A 216 15.31 -36.29 -10.83
CA ASP A 216 14.31 -37.26 -10.39
C ASP A 216 13.80 -36.95 -8.98
N SER A 217 14.70 -36.61 -8.05
CA SER A 217 14.31 -36.17 -6.70
C SER A 217 13.49 -34.88 -6.70
N ALA A 218 13.83 -33.94 -7.56
CA ALA A 218 13.14 -32.68 -7.65
C ALA A 218 11.68 -32.81 -8.21
N ILE A 219 11.47 -33.75 -9.11
CA ILE A 219 10.15 -33.97 -9.74
C ILE A 219 9.26 -34.91 -8.93
N THR A 220 9.84 -35.89 -8.21
CA THR A 220 9.12 -36.99 -7.53
C THR A 220 9.11 -36.86 -6.01
N ASP A 221 9.73 -37.80 -5.31
CA ASP A 221 9.62 -37.98 -3.87
C ASP A 221 10.51 -37.05 -3.04
N GLY A 222 11.50 -36.41 -3.67
CA GLY A 222 12.43 -35.50 -3.00
C GLY A 222 11.86 -34.11 -2.66
N LYS A 223 10.63 -33.77 -3.10
CA LYS A 223 10.02 -32.43 -2.91
C LYS A 223 10.00 -32.00 -1.46
N LEU A 224 9.60 -32.85 -0.54
CA LEU A 224 9.55 -32.54 0.90
C LEU A 224 10.92 -32.24 1.47
N LYS A 225 11.92 -33.01 1.08
CA LYS A 225 13.31 -32.80 1.50
C LYS A 225 13.83 -31.45 0.98
N ILE A 226 13.63 -31.18 -0.30
CA ILE A 226 14.02 -29.91 -0.95
C ILE A 226 13.33 -28.71 -0.27
N GLN A 227 12.04 -28.79 0.02
CA GLN A 227 11.30 -27.73 0.74
C GLN A 227 11.88 -27.48 2.14
N SER A 228 12.19 -28.54 2.87
CA SER A 228 12.81 -28.47 4.22
C SER A 228 14.19 -27.82 4.18
N GLU A 229 15.06 -28.31 3.28
CA GLU A 229 16.43 -27.79 3.12
C GLU A 229 16.42 -26.32 2.66
N ALA A 230 15.57 -25.98 1.70
CA ALA A 230 15.40 -24.60 1.25
C ALA A 230 14.87 -23.69 2.37
N THR A 231 13.95 -24.18 3.21
CA THR A 231 13.44 -23.42 4.36
C THR A 231 14.56 -23.13 5.36
N GLN A 232 15.38 -24.12 5.70
CA GLN A 232 16.49 -23.96 6.65
C GLN A 232 17.58 -23.04 6.11
N LEU A 233 17.95 -23.21 4.84
CA LEU A 233 18.96 -22.38 4.20
C LEU A 233 18.49 -20.93 4.08
N LEU A 234 17.25 -20.72 3.65
CA LEU A 234 16.65 -19.38 3.57
C LEU A 234 16.63 -18.69 4.94
N GLN A 235 16.20 -19.39 6.00
CA GLN A 235 16.24 -18.85 7.36
C GLN A 235 17.66 -18.46 7.78
N THR A 236 18.65 -19.29 7.45
CA THR A 236 20.06 -19.00 7.75
C THR A 236 20.55 -17.74 7.04
N ILE A 237 20.18 -17.57 5.76
CA ILE A 237 20.50 -16.37 4.98
C ILE A 237 19.87 -15.14 5.60
N LEU A 238 18.56 -15.17 5.90
CA LEU A 238 17.83 -14.04 6.48
C LEU A 238 18.35 -13.66 7.87
N ASN A 239 18.73 -14.65 8.69
CA ASN A 239 19.36 -14.41 9.99
C ASN A 239 20.72 -13.71 9.84
N ARG A 240 21.53 -14.10 8.85
CA ARG A 240 22.82 -13.45 8.56
C ARG A 240 22.67 -11.98 8.18
N TYR A 241 21.59 -11.64 7.48
CA TYR A 241 21.26 -10.24 7.16
C TYR A 241 20.59 -9.50 8.33
N GLY A 242 20.25 -10.18 9.41
CA GLY A 242 19.50 -9.58 10.54
C GLY A 242 18.17 -9.00 10.08
N ALA A 243 17.46 -9.72 9.22
CA ALA A 243 16.24 -9.19 8.57
C ALA A 243 15.03 -9.14 9.50
N GLY A 244 15.06 -9.79 10.68
CA GLY A 244 13.93 -9.87 11.61
C GLY A 244 12.74 -10.64 11.05
N ILE A 245 12.98 -11.65 10.20
CA ILE A 245 11.97 -12.42 9.50
C ILE A 245 12.07 -13.89 9.88
N GLN A 246 10.94 -14.51 10.21
CA GLN A 246 10.80 -15.94 10.41
C GLN A 246 10.16 -16.57 9.18
N VAL A 247 10.85 -17.53 8.57
CA VAL A 247 10.30 -18.36 7.48
C VAL A 247 9.43 -19.46 8.10
N LEU A 248 8.20 -19.56 7.65
CA LEU A 248 7.25 -20.57 8.10
C LEU A 248 7.31 -21.81 7.22
N ALA A 249 7.33 -21.62 5.91
CA ALA A 249 7.42 -22.70 4.95
C ALA A 249 7.87 -22.20 3.57
N VAL A 250 8.60 -23.06 2.86
CA VAL A 250 8.81 -22.96 1.41
C VAL A 250 7.99 -24.07 0.76
N GLN A 251 7.12 -23.71 -0.18
CA GLN A 251 6.20 -24.64 -0.84
C GLN A 251 6.46 -24.66 -2.34
N LEU A 252 6.91 -25.78 -2.86
CA LEU A 252 7.00 -26.04 -4.30
C LEU A 252 5.57 -26.10 -4.89
N GLN A 253 5.32 -25.32 -5.94
CA GLN A 253 4.06 -25.32 -6.66
C GLN A 253 4.15 -26.21 -7.90
N ASP A 254 5.15 -25.99 -8.72
CA ASP A 254 5.40 -26.76 -9.92
C ASP A 254 6.90 -26.92 -10.18
N VAL A 255 7.28 -28.10 -10.63
CA VAL A 255 8.66 -28.45 -11.04
C VAL A 255 8.58 -29.29 -12.30
N HIS A 256 9.06 -28.76 -13.41
CA HIS A 256 9.05 -29.42 -14.71
C HIS A 256 10.25 -29.03 -15.55
N PRO A 257 10.72 -29.91 -16.45
CA PRO A 257 11.70 -29.53 -17.46
C PRO A 257 11.18 -28.42 -18.37
N PRO A 258 12.05 -27.58 -18.98
CA PRO A 258 11.64 -26.63 -20.00
C PRO A 258 10.88 -27.34 -21.15
N GLN A 259 9.91 -26.64 -21.78
CA GLN A 259 9.06 -27.23 -22.81
C GLN A 259 9.87 -27.71 -24.03
N GLU A 260 10.98 -27.07 -24.31
CA GLU A 260 11.89 -27.40 -25.42
C GLU A 260 12.52 -28.78 -25.31
N VAL A 261 12.63 -29.33 -24.10
CA VAL A 261 13.29 -30.62 -23.86
C VAL A 261 12.34 -31.72 -23.38
N ILE A 262 11.06 -31.42 -23.14
CA ILE A 262 10.06 -32.36 -22.62
C ILE A 262 9.94 -33.61 -23.51
N ASP A 263 9.98 -33.46 -24.83
CA ASP A 263 9.81 -34.58 -25.77
C ASP A 263 11.04 -35.54 -25.71
N ALA A 264 12.24 -34.98 -25.57
CA ALA A 264 13.45 -35.78 -25.38
C ALA A 264 13.43 -36.58 -24.04
N PHE A 265 12.93 -35.98 -22.95
CA PHE A 265 12.73 -36.64 -21.68
C PHE A 265 11.72 -37.80 -21.74
N LYS A 266 10.61 -37.60 -22.49
CA LYS A 266 9.61 -38.67 -22.68
C LYS A 266 10.17 -39.87 -23.44
N ASP A 267 10.98 -39.62 -24.46
CA ASP A 267 11.63 -40.70 -25.25
C ASP A 267 12.56 -41.53 -24.39
N VAL A 268 13.34 -40.90 -23.53
CA VAL A 268 14.24 -41.61 -22.59
C VAL A 268 13.46 -42.41 -21.54
N ALA A 269 12.36 -41.87 -21.03
CA ALA A 269 11.50 -42.55 -20.04
C ALA A 269 10.68 -43.72 -20.64
N SER A 270 10.51 -43.76 -21.96
CA SER A 270 9.76 -44.81 -22.67
C SER A 270 10.66 -45.92 -23.21
N ALA A 271 11.99 -45.79 -23.19
CA ALA A 271 12.97 -46.77 -23.64
C ALA A 271 13.39 -47.71 -22.51
#